data_1d3434f1c8561577641368d75080faac
#
_entry.id   1d3434f1c8561577641368d75080faac
#
_cell.length_a   1.000
_cell.length_b   1.000
_cell.length_c   1.000
_cell.angle_alpha   90.00
_cell.angle_beta   90.00
_cell.angle_gamma   90.00
#
_symmetry.space_group_name_H-M   'P 1'
#
loop_
_entity.id
_entity.type
_entity.pdbx_description
1 polymer ?
#
loop_
_entity_poly.entity_id
_entity_poly.type
_entity_poly.pdbx_seq_one_letter_code
_entity_poly.pdbx_strand_id
1 'polypeptide(L)'
;MRIGRSVVLLGMGWWLVLSGMAQTRRVLGVMIAEYPPHSGWSSLHADNDWSLLRMSFLRQGFSDIRLCKDKEATYQGITTALRGLRESVNPGDTVWIHFSCHGQQMEDLDGDEPDGLDEALIPYDAQMYYEKGVYEGESHLRDDELHTYLTEIRKRLGGRGKLWVS
;
A
#
# COMPACT_ATOMS: atom_id res chain seq x y z
N MET A 1 -27.38 74.70 -11.33
CA MET A 1 -26.21 74.07 -10.66
C MET A 1 -26.59 72.60 -10.36
N ARG A 2 -26.16 71.63 -11.21
CA ARG A 2 -26.51 70.23 -11.04
C ARG A 2 -25.27 69.51 -10.49
N ILE A 3 -25.39 68.93 -9.29
CA ILE A 3 -24.33 68.17 -8.61
C ILE A 3 -24.49 66.71 -9.03
N GLY A 4 -23.53 66.22 -9.83
CA GLY A 4 -23.45 64.79 -10.21
C GLY A 4 -22.91 63.97 -9.08
N ARG A 5 -23.66 62.95 -8.68
CA ARG A 5 -23.23 61.93 -7.69
C ARG A 5 -22.52 60.81 -8.51
N SER A 6 -21.20 60.68 -8.32
CA SER A 6 -20.42 59.53 -8.80
C SER A 6 -20.62 58.36 -7.84
N VAL A 7 -21.16 57.26 -8.34
CA VAL A 7 -21.23 55.99 -7.61
C VAL A 7 -19.96 55.21 -7.94
N VAL A 8 -19.11 55.01 -6.92
CA VAL A 8 -17.93 54.10 -7.02
C VAL A 8 -18.40 52.68 -6.66
N LEU A 9 -18.49 51.84 -7.65
CA LEU A 9 -18.70 50.40 -7.47
C LEU A 9 -17.36 49.75 -7.09
N LEU A 10 -17.21 49.41 -5.80
CA LEU A 10 -16.14 48.54 -5.29
C LEU A 10 -16.47 47.08 -5.67
N GLY A 11 -15.83 46.59 -6.73
CA GLY A 11 -15.88 45.21 -7.08
C GLY A 11 -15.08 44.36 -6.08
N MET A 12 -15.76 43.66 -5.18
CA MET A 12 -15.16 42.61 -4.34
C MET A 12 -14.85 41.40 -5.21
N GLY A 13 -13.60 41.32 -5.71
CA GLY A 13 -13.07 40.15 -6.38
C GLY A 13 -12.93 39.02 -5.35
N TRP A 14 -13.74 37.98 -5.48
CA TRP A 14 -13.57 36.76 -4.76
C TRP A 14 -12.36 35.99 -5.34
N TRP A 15 -11.23 36.03 -4.65
CA TRP A 15 -10.10 35.18 -4.94
C TRP A 15 -10.44 33.79 -4.42
N LEU A 16 -10.84 32.88 -5.30
CA LEU A 16 -10.87 31.45 -5.05
C LEU A 16 -9.41 30.98 -4.87
N VAL A 17 -8.97 30.90 -3.60
CA VAL A 17 -7.73 30.19 -3.26
C VAL A 17 -8.01 28.72 -3.49
N LEU A 18 -7.68 28.21 -4.68
CA LEU A 18 -7.55 26.79 -4.93
C LEU A 18 -6.36 26.31 -4.09
N SER A 19 -6.65 25.86 -2.87
CA SER A 19 -5.69 25.12 -2.04
C SER A 19 -5.38 23.82 -2.76
N GLY A 20 -4.40 23.84 -3.65
CA GLY A 20 -3.82 22.62 -4.19
C GLY A 20 -3.28 21.81 -3.02
N MET A 21 -3.91 20.69 -2.68
CA MET A 21 -3.39 19.76 -1.68
C MET A 21 -1.98 19.37 -2.14
N ALA A 22 -0.99 19.62 -1.28
CA ALA A 22 0.40 19.25 -1.58
C ALA A 22 0.46 17.74 -1.80
N GLN A 23 1.06 17.34 -2.91
CA GLN A 23 1.22 15.95 -3.29
C GLN A 23 2.13 15.25 -2.29
N THR A 24 1.63 14.21 -1.61
CA THR A 24 2.41 13.43 -0.64
C THR A 24 3.01 12.20 -1.33
N ARG A 25 4.25 11.88 -0.97
CA ARG A 25 4.91 10.64 -1.36
C ARG A 25 4.92 9.69 -0.17
N ARG A 26 4.28 8.52 -0.36
CA ARG A 26 4.04 7.52 0.68
C ARG A 26 4.70 6.21 0.31
N VAL A 27 5.28 5.52 1.29
CA VAL A 27 5.76 4.16 1.13
C VAL A 27 5.24 3.27 2.26
N LEU A 28 4.83 2.06 1.90
CA LEU A 28 4.58 0.95 2.80
C LEU A 28 5.58 -0.15 2.48
N GLY A 29 6.47 -0.48 3.43
CA GLY A 29 7.32 -1.66 3.38
C GLY A 29 6.66 -2.79 4.16
N VAL A 30 6.56 -3.97 3.57
CA VAL A 30 6.23 -5.24 4.22
C VAL A 30 7.48 -6.10 4.15
N MET A 31 8.12 -6.31 5.30
CA MET A 31 9.46 -6.90 5.37
C MET A 31 9.48 -8.04 6.38
N ILE A 32 9.68 -9.27 5.93
CA ILE A 32 9.74 -10.44 6.81
C ILE A 32 11.11 -11.08 6.67
N ALA A 33 11.98 -10.83 7.65
CA ALA A 33 13.31 -11.41 7.71
C ALA A 33 13.31 -12.77 8.40
N GLU A 34 12.49 -12.94 9.41
CA GLU A 34 12.41 -14.17 10.18
C GLU A 34 10.97 -14.66 10.31
N TYR A 35 10.78 -15.95 10.09
CA TYR A 35 9.51 -16.64 10.28
C TYR A 35 9.51 -17.47 11.58
N PRO A 36 8.33 -17.80 12.13
CA PRO A 36 8.27 -18.70 13.29
C PRO A 36 8.93 -20.05 12.97
N PRO A 37 9.70 -20.64 13.89
CA PRO A 37 10.41 -21.91 13.63
C PRO A 37 9.50 -23.07 13.20
N HIS A 38 8.23 -23.05 13.61
CA HIS A 38 7.25 -24.08 13.25
C HIS A 38 6.50 -23.83 11.94
N SER A 39 6.72 -22.67 11.31
CA SER A 39 6.03 -22.32 10.06
C SER A 39 6.52 -23.13 8.85
N GLY A 40 7.72 -23.67 8.92
CA GLY A 40 8.40 -24.34 7.79
C GLY A 40 9.18 -23.41 6.87
N TRP A 41 8.98 -22.08 6.97
CA TRP A 41 9.65 -21.08 6.14
C TRP A 41 11.06 -20.78 6.65
N SER A 42 12.00 -20.60 5.73
CA SER A 42 13.37 -20.16 6.06
C SER A 42 13.44 -18.65 6.27
N SER A 43 14.45 -18.20 7.03
CA SER A 43 14.75 -16.77 7.18
C SER A 43 15.21 -16.14 5.87
N LEU A 44 14.95 -14.84 5.71
CA LEU A 44 15.35 -13.98 4.60
C LEU A 44 16.26 -12.84 5.08
N HIS A 45 16.92 -12.16 4.15
CA HIS A 45 17.79 -11.00 4.45
C HIS A 45 17.09 -9.64 4.31
N ALA A 46 15.77 -9.58 4.48
CA ALA A 46 14.94 -8.39 4.30
C ALA A 46 15.39 -7.16 5.11
N ASP A 47 15.99 -7.37 6.27
CA ASP A 47 16.46 -6.30 7.15
C ASP A 47 17.54 -5.40 6.52
N ASN A 48 18.46 -5.99 5.77
CA ASN A 48 19.53 -5.25 5.10
C ASN A 48 18.97 -4.33 4.02
N ASP A 49 17.97 -4.81 3.30
CA ASP A 49 17.38 -4.09 2.17
C ASP A 49 16.57 -2.89 2.64
N TRP A 50 15.81 -3.03 3.73
CA TRP A 50 14.98 -1.94 4.24
C TRP A 50 15.77 -0.69 4.62
N SER A 51 16.94 -0.84 5.23
CA SER A 51 17.78 0.30 5.63
C SER A 51 18.20 1.12 4.41
N LEU A 52 18.59 0.46 3.32
CA LEU A 52 19.00 1.11 2.06
C LEU A 52 17.78 1.73 1.35
N LEU A 53 16.67 1.00 1.26
CA LEU A 53 15.44 1.47 0.63
C LEU A 53 14.88 2.70 1.35
N ARG A 54 14.82 2.67 2.68
CA ARG A 54 14.33 3.80 3.48
C ARG A 54 15.14 5.06 3.25
N MET A 55 16.48 4.95 3.22
CA MET A 55 17.35 6.09 2.90
C MET A 55 17.10 6.63 1.49
N SER A 56 16.90 5.74 0.53
CA SER A 56 16.58 6.10 -0.85
C SER A 56 15.24 6.83 -0.95
N PHE A 57 14.20 6.34 -0.29
CA PHE A 57 12.88 6.97 -0.25
C PHE A 57 12.93 8.36 0.37
N LEU A 58 13.64 8.53 1.49
CA LEU A 58 13.83 9.85 2.12
C LEU A 58 14.51 10.84 1.17
N ARG A 59 15.57 10.43 0.47
CA ARG A 59 16.26 11.27 -0.52
C ARG A 59 15.37 11.66 -1.70
N GLN A 60 14.42 10.81 -2.06
CA GLN A 60 13.43 11.06 -3.10
C GLN A 60 12.21 11.84 -2.62
N GLY A 61 12.19 12.30 -1.36
CA GLY A 61 11.13 13.12 -0.79
C GLY A 61 9.88 12.36 -0.37
N PHE A 62 10.00 11.06 -0.12
CA PHE A 62 8.92 10.32 0.56
C PHE A 62 8.87 10.76 2.03
N SER A 63 7.70 11.20 2.48
CA SER A 63 7.50 11.79 3.81
C SER A 63 6.63 10.94 4.73
N ASP A 64 5.77 10.08 4.18
CA ASP A 64 4.97 9.09 4.91
C ASP A 64 5.57 7.71 4.65
N ILE A 65 6.42 7.25 5.58
CA ILE A 65 7.15 5.99 5.47
C ILE A 65 6.66 5.05 6.57
N ARG A 66 5.96 3.99 6.17
CA ARG A 66 5.38 2.98 7.04
C ARG A 66 6.11 1.66 6.85
N LEU A 67 6.25 0.91 7.93
CA LEU A 67 6.86 -0.42 7.94
C LEU A 67 5.95 -1.39 8.69
N CYS A 68 5.68 -2.53 8.07
CA CYS A 68 5.07 -3.70 8.67
C CYS A 68 6.13 -4.81 8.64
N LYS A 69 6.67 -5.19 9.81
CA LYS A 69 7.88 -6.02 9.87
C LYS A 69 7.70 -7.25 10.76
N ASP A 70 8.23 -8.38 10.29
CA ASP A 70 8.30 -9.66 11.03
C ASP A 70 6.97 -9.96 11.75
N LYS A 71 6.96 -10.04 13.06
CA LYS A 71 5.78 -10.35 13.90
C LYS A 71 4.59 -9.42 13.69
N GLU A 72 4.80 -8.23 13.17
CA GLU A 72 3.73 -7.30 12.82
C GLU A 72 3.17 -7.59 11.42
N ALA A 73 3.97 -8.24 10.55
CA ALA A 73 3.59 -8.58 9.19
C ALA A 73 2.79 -9.89 9.10
N THR A 74 1.86 -10.11 10.02
CA THR A 74 0.84 -11.16 9.92
C THR A 74 -0.14 -10.83 8.80
N TYR A 75 -0.93 -11.81 8.34
CA TYR A 75 -2.00 -11.56 7.38
C TYR A 75 -2.88 -10.36 7.81
N GLN A 76 -3.33 -10.36 9.07
CA GLN A 76 -4.13 -9.26 9.61
C GLN A 76 -3.34 -7.94 9.69
N GLY A 77 -2.04 -8.00 10.02
CA GLY A 77 -1.17 -6.82 10.08
C GLY A 77 -0.99 -6.17 8.71
N ILE A 78 -0.67 -6.98 7.68
CA ILE A 78 -0.48 -6.51 6.30
C ILE A 78 -1.78 -5.92 5.76
N THR A 79 -2.92 -6.61 5.89
CA THR A 79 -4.21 -6.12 5.39
C THR A 79 -4.67 -4.86 6.11
N THR A 80 -4.36 -4.73 7.41
CA THR A 80 -4.60 -3.49 8.16
C THR A 80 -3.72 -2.35 7.68
N ALA A 81 -2.43 -2.60 7.40
CA ALA A 81 -1.51 -1.60 6.86
C ALA A 81 -1.94 -1.12 5.46
N LEU A 82 -2.37 -2.04 4.58
CA LEU A 82 -2.91 -1.72 3.26
C LEU A 82 -4.19 -0.87 3.35
N ARG A 83 -5.13 -1.21 4.23
CA ARG A 83 -6.33 -0.40 4.49
C ARG A 83 -5.98 0.99 5.00
N GLY A 84 -5.08 1.09 5.97
CA GLY A 84 -4.64 2.37 6.52
C GLY A 84 -3.90 3.24 5.50
N LEU A 85 -3.13 2.61 4.59
CA LEU A 85 -2.52 3.30 3.46
C LEU A 85 -3.59 3.84 2.52
N ARG A 86 -4.54 3.00 2.09
CA ARG A 86 -5.68 3.40 1.25
C ARG A 86 -6.43 4.60 1.82
N GLU A 87 -6.71 4.61 3.12
CA GLU A 87 -7.45 5.68 3.79
C GLU A 87 -6.70 7.01 3.81
N SER A 88 -5.37 6.95 3.85
CA SER A 88 -4.50 8.14 3.90
C SER A 88 -4.21 8.76 2.54
N VAL A 89 -4.44 8.03 1.43
CA VAL A 89 -4.13 8.47 0.07
C VAL A 89 -5.10 9.54 -0.41
N ASN A 90 -4.53 10.58 -1.04
CA ASN A 90 -5.27 11.65 -1.70
C ASN A 90 -5.01 11.66 -3.22
N PRO A 91 -5.93 12.25 -4.01
CA PRO A 91 -5.73 12.39 -5.45
C PRO A 91 -4.43 13.10 -5.79
N GLY A 92 -3.62 12.47 -6.65
CA GLY A 92 -2.35 12.99 -7.10
C GLY A 92 -1.14 12.54 -6.26
N ASP A 93 -1.31 11.88 -5.12
CA ASP A 93 -0.21 11.32 -4.33
C ASP A 93 0.63 10.31 -5.14
N THR A 94 1.84 10.05 -4.65
CA THR A 94 2.69 8.96 -5.13
C THR A 94 2.80 7.91 -4.03
N VAL A 95 2.47 6.68 -4.33
CA VAL A 95 2.52 5.53 -3.42
C VAL A 95 3.50 4.50 -3.94
N TRP A 96 4.33 3.98 -3.05
CA TRP A 96 5.17 2.81 -3.28
C TRP A 96 4.85 1.76 -2.22
N ILE A 97 4.57 0.54 -2.64
CA ILE A 97 4.41 -0.62 -1.76
C ILE A 97 5.54 -1.59 -2.10
N HIS A 98 6.30 -2.00 -1.09
CA HIS A 98 7.41 -2.93 -1.24
C HIS A 98 7.19 -4.14 -0.37
N PHE A 99 7.24 -5.34 -0.97
CA PHE A 99 7.17 -6.61 -0.28
C PHE A 99 8.53 -7.31 -0.35
N SER A 100 9.04 -7.74 0.81
CA SER A 100 10.18 -8.63 0.94
C SER A 100 9.78 -9.75 1.89
N CYS A 101 9.22 -10.81 1.33
CA CYS A 101 8.70 -12.00 1.99
C CYS A 101 8.77 -13.19 1.05
N HIS A 102 8.47 -14.39 1.52
CA HIS A 102 8.26 -15.55 0.65
C HIS A 102 7.00 -15.40 -0.21
N GLY A 103 6.95 -16.14 -1.31
CA GLY A 103 5.77 -16.36 -2.14
C GLY A 103 5.53 -17.85 -2.33
N GLN A 104 4.29 -18.25 -2.57
CA GLN A 104 3.91 -19.63 -2.86
C GLN A 104 2.75 -19.65 -3.86
N GLN A 105 2.74 -20.65 -4.73
CA GLN A 105 1.57 -20.97 -5.53
C GLN A 105 0.56 -21.75 -4.69
N MET A 106 -0.73 -21.47 -4.90
CA MET A 106 -1.86 -22.11 -4.24
C MET A 106 -2.87 -22.58 -5.29
N GLU A 107 -3.81 -23.40 -4.91
CA GLU A 107 -4.94 -23.77 -5.77
C GLU A 107 -5.81 -22.54 -6.05
N ASP A 108 -6.09 -22.29 -7.34
CA ASP A 108 -7.03 -21.28 -7.78
C ASP A 108 -8.44 -21.64 -7.31
N LEU A 109 -9.09 -20.72 -6.59
CA LEU A 109 -10.40 -20.96 -6.00
C LEU A 109 -11.57 -20.44 -6.85
N ASP A 110 -11.33 -19.51 -7.75
CA ASP A 110 -12.37 -18.86 -8.55
C ASP A 110 -12.30 -19.20 -10.04
N GLY A 111 -11.21 -19.83 -10.49
CA GLY A 111 -11.08 -20.43 -11.82
C GLY A 111 -10.75 -19.41 -12.90
N ASP A 112 -10.10 -18.32 -12.56
CA ASP A 112 -9.70 -17.28 -13.51
C ASP A 112 -8.29 -17.46 -14.05
N GLU A 113 -7.44 -18.29 -13.39
CA GLU A 113 -6.10 -18.60 -13.84
C GLU A 113 -6.05 -19.79 -14.79
N PRO A 114 -5.39 -19.67 -15.97
CA PRO A 114 -5.35 -20.72 -17.00
C PRO A 114 -4.65 -22.00 -16.55
N ASP A 115 -3.73 -21.93 -15.59
CA ASP A 115 -2.99 -23.07 -15.03
C ASP A 115 -3.59 -23.62 -13.74
N GLY A 116 -4.66 -22.96 -13.22
CA GLY A 116 -5.37 -23.34 -12.01
C GLY A 116 -4.60 -23.05 -10.72
N LEU A 117 -3.69 -22.07 -10.74
CA LEU A 117 -2.86 -21.71 -9.59
C LEU A 117 -2.86 -20.19 -9.35
N ASP A 118 -3.22 -19.79 -8.14
CA ASP A 118 -2.99 -18.42 -7.61
C ASP A 118 -1.57 -18.28 -7.09
N GLU A 119 -1.03 -17.08 -7.12
CA GLU A 119 0.14 -16.69 -6.35
C GLU A 119 -0.26 -16.05 -5.02
N ALA A 120 0.51 -16.33 -3.98
CA ALA A 120 0.29 -15.72 -2.69
C ALA A 120 1.58 -15.20 -2.07
N LEU A 121 1.51 -14.02 -1.45
CA LEU A 121 2.52 -13.55 -0.52
C LEU A 121 2.36 -14.28 0.81
N ILE A 122 3.49 -14.53 1.49
CA ILE A 122 3.53 -15.31 2.71
C ILE A 122 3.70 -14.38 3.92
N PRO A 123 2.62 -14.10 4.68
CA PRO A 123 2.71 -13.37 5.94
C PRO A 123 3.46 -14.14 7.03
N TYR A 124 3.82 -13.44 8.11
CA TYR A 124 4.58 -13.99 9.23
C TYR A 124 3.91 -15.19 9.91
N ASP A 125 2.58 -15.20 9.97
CA ASP A 125 1.75 -16.23 10.59
C ASP A 125 1.32 -17.35 9.65
N ALA A 126 1.73 -17.32 8.38
CA ALA A 126 1.43 -18.37 7.41
C ALA A 126 2.34 -19.59 7.61
N GLN A 127 1.78 -20.79 7.43
CA GLN A 127 2.52 -22.05 7.43
C GLN A 127 2.78 -22.52 6.01
N MET A 128 3.92 -23.20 5.81
CA MET A 128 4.32 -23.71 4.49
C MET A 128 3.47 -24.89 4.03
N TYR A 129 3.04 -25.73 4.97
CA TYR A 129 2.39 -26.99 4.67
C TYR A 129 0.90 -26.92 4.94
N TYR A 130 0.13 -27.35 3.93
CA TYR A 130 -1.29 -27.58 4.07
C TYR A 130 -1.53 -28.80 4.97
N GLU A 131 -2.41 -28.68 5.96
CA GLU A 131 -2.87 -29.77 6.80
C GLU A 131 -4.38 -29.64 7.04
N LYS A 132 -5.15 -30.51 6.42
CA LYS A 132 -6.61 -30.47 6.44
C LYS A 132 -7.19 -30.42 7.84
N GLY A 133 -7.99 -29.41 8.12
CA GLY A 133 -8.62 -29.16 9.42
C GLY A 133 -7.67 -28.57 10.47
N VAL A 134 -6.42 -28.24 10.11
CA VAL A 134 -5.43 -27.59 10.97
C VAL A 134 -4.98 -26.28 10.38
N TYR A 135 -4.49 -26.29 9.14
CA TYR A 135 -4.07 -25.10 8.37
C TYR A 135 -4.33 -25.33 6.89
N GLU A 136 -5.24 -24.58 6.32
CA GLU A 136 -5.65 -24.72 4.92
C GLU A 136 -5.24 -23.51 4.05
N GLY A 137 -4.28 -22.70 4.52
CA GLY A 137 -3.74 -21.54 3.79
C GLY A 137 -4.45 -20.23 4.10
N GLU A 138 -5.22 -20.17 5.19
CA GLU A 138 -6.05 -19.02 5.58
C GLU A 138 -5.24 -17.76 5.91
N SER A 139 -3.94 -17.89 6.18
CA SER A 139 -3.03 -16.74 6.40
C SER A 139 -2.20 -16.38 5.18
N HIS A 140 -2.43 -16.97 4.01
CA HIS A 140 -1.80 -16.56 2.77
C HIS A 140 -2.52 -15.34 2.20
N LEU A 141 -1.77 -14.33 1.75
CA LEU A 141 -2.33 -13.18 1.06
C LEU A 141 -2.30 -13.44 -0.45
N ARG A 142 -3.43 -13.89 -1.00
CA ARG A 142 -3.58 -14.18 -2.42
C ARG A 142 -3.48 -12.92 -3.26
N ASP A 143 -3.02 -13.06 -4.48
CA ASP A 143 -2.86 -11.96 -5.44
C ASP A 143 -4.20 -11.30 -5.78
N ASP A 144 -5.31 -12.00 -5.88
CA ASP A 144 -6.64 -11.44 -6.06
C ASP A 144 -7.07 -10.51 -4.93
N GLU A 145 -6.82 -10.94 -3.69
CA GLU A 145 -7.09 -10.09 -2.53
C GLU A 145 -6.17 -8.86 -2.55
N LEU A 146 -4.88 -9.05 -2.81
CA LEU A 146 -3.93 -7.95 -2.96
C LEU A 146 -4.35 -7.01 -4.09
N HIS A 147 -4.77 -7.54 -5.25
CA HIS A 147 -5.27 -6.78 -6.39
C HIS A 147 -6.45 -5.87 -5.99
N THR A 148 -7.34 -6.36 -5.13
CA THR A 148 -8.46 -5.56 -4.62
C THR A 148 -7.96 -4.32 -3.86
N TYR A 149 -7.00 -4.46 -2.94
CA TYR A 149 -6.39 -3.33 -2.23
C TYR A 149 -5.70 -2.35 -3.17
N LEU A 150 -4.91 -2.87 -4.13
CA LEU A 150 -4.19 -2.05 -5.10
C LEU A 150 -5.15 -1.24 -6.00
N THR A 151 -6.23 -1.87 -6.44
CA THR A 151 -7.28 -1.22 -7.24
C THR A 151 -7.97 -0.10 -6.47
N GLU A 152 -8.28 -0.30 -5.20
CA GLU A 152 -8.88 0.73 -4.35
C GLU A 152 -7.94 1.91 -4.10
N ILE A 153 -6.66 1.64 -3.84
CA ILE A 153 -5.62 2.66 -3.73
C ILE A 153 -5.51 3.45 -5.04
N ARG A 154 -5.47 2.74 -6.18
CA ARG A 154 -5.38 3.35 -7.51
C ARG A 154 -6.57 4.26 -7.82
N LYS A 155 -7.79 3.86 -7.44
CA LYS A 155 -8.99 4.71 -7.58
C LYS A 155 -8.86 6.01 -6.80
N ARG A 156 -8.35 5.96 -5.56
CA ARG A 156 -8.15 7.16 -4.72
C ARG A 156 -7.06 8.09 -5.26
N LEU A 157 -5.98 7.54 -5.81
CA LEU A 157 -4.90 8.29 -6.43
C LEU A 157 -5.37 9.13 -7.63
N GLY A 158 -6.38 8.64 -8.35
CA GLY A 158 -6.90 9.29 -9.55
C GLY A 158 -5.88 9.34 -10.70
N GLY A 159 -6.24 10.02 -11.79
CA GLY A 159 -5.45 10.00 -13.04
C GLY A 159 -4.04 10.59 -12.95
N ARG A 160 -3.76 11.45 -11.97
CA ARG A 160 -2.43 12.08 -11.77
C ARG A 160 -1.57 11.37 -10.72
N GLY A 161 -2.16 10.54 -9.89
CA GLY A 161 -1.43 9.79 -8.86
C GLY A 161 -0.63 8.64 -9.45
N LYS A 162 0.36 8.16 -8.70
CA LYS A 162 1.23 7.05 -9.09
C LYS A 162 1.22 5.97 -8.03
N LEU A 163 1.12 4.71 -8.48
CA LEU A 163 1.26 3.52 -7.64
C LEU A 163 2.36 2.64 -8.21
N TRP A 164 3.31 2.29 -7.36
CA TRP A 164 4.41 1.36 -7.63
C TRP A 164 4.32 0.20 -6.64
N VAL A 165 4.54 -1.01 -7.13
CA VAL A 165 4.61 -2.25 -6.32
C VAL A 165 5.87 -3.00 -6.72
N SER A 166 6.62 -3.52 -5.75
CA SER A 166 7.87 -4.26 -5.98
C SER A 166 8.09 -5.30 -4.88
#